data_6647af3f45429054c3b3af951b48e00d
#
_entry.id   6647af3f45429054c3b3af951b48e00d
#
_cell.length_a   1.000
_cell.length_b   1.000
_cell.length_c   1.000
_cell.angle_alpha   90.00
_cell.angle_beta   90.00
_cell.angle_gamma   90.00
#
_symmetry.space_group_name_H-M   'P 1'
#
loop_
_entity.id
_entity.type
_entity.pdbx_description
1 polymer ?
#
loop_
_entity_poly.entity_id
_entity_poly.type
_entity_poly.pdbx_seq_one_letter_code
_entity_poly.pdbx_strand_id
1 'polypeptide(L)'
;MLELKNIRFDVQEGSQEIEIIRDVSFTIPDNKFVVITGPNGGGKSTLARLIAGIEKPCGGAIVLDGEDITEKSITDRARMGISYAMQQPVRFKGIQVLDLLRLAAGKRVSVADACQYLSKVGLCAKDYINREVNASLSGGELKRIEIATVLARGTKLSVFDEPEAGIDLWSFQNLIQVFEQMRDSIKDSSILIISHQERILEIADEIIVVADGMIDRMGPRDEILPSLIGTTSAVGACIPMGGKPLSVPASDGSAVPGNKKGGEA
;
A
#
# COMPACT_ATOMS: atom_id res chain seq x y z
N MET A 1 19.37 -0.12 -5.07
CA MET A 1 19.10 -1.13 -4.02
C MET A 1 18.90 -0.43 -2.69
N LEU A 2 17.83 -0.76 -1.95
CA LEU A 2 17.59 -0.29 -0.58
C LEU A 2 17.82 -1.43 0.41
N GLU A 3 18.55 -1.16 1.50
CA GLU A 3 18.79 -2.13 2.58
C GLU A 3 18.37 -1.51 3.93
N LEU A 4 17.60 -2.25 4.71
CA LEU A 4 17.31 -1.98 6.11
C LEU A 4 18.11 -2.97 6.97
N LYS A 5 18.81 -2.47 7.99
CA LYS A 5 19.70 -3.30 8.85
C LYS A 5 19.32 -3.07 10.30
N ASN A 6 18.73 -4.05 10.95
CA ASN A 6 18.37 -4.07 12.37
C ASN A 6 17.59 -2.82 12.81
N ILE A 7 16.64 -2.40 12.00
CA ILE A 7 15.83 -1.20 12.25
C ILE A 7 14.96 -1.41 13.46
N ARG A 8 15.00 -0.42 14.38
CA ARG A 8 14.12 -0.31 15.54
C ARG A 8 13.48 1.07 15.58
N PHE A 9 12.25 1.10 16.08
CA PHE A 9 11.52 2.34 16.24
C PHE A 9 10.51 2.23 17.39
N ASP A 10 10.61 3.17 18.32
CA ASP A 10 9.81 3.27 19.52
C ASP A 10 9.05 4.59 19.53
N VAL A 11 7.87 4.60 20.13
CA VAL A 11 7.04 5.81 20.31
C VAL A 11 6.74 5.97 21.79
N GLN A 12 6.86 7.19 22.29
CA GLN A 12 6.40 7.50 23.64
C GLN A 12 4.90 7.79 23.66
N GLU A 13 4.14 6.98 24.37
CA GLU A 13 2.73 7.21 24.67
C GLU A 13 2.55 7.44 26.16
N GLY A 14 2.48 8.72 26.55
CA GLY A 14 2.47 9.12 27.96
C GLY A 14 3.80 8.81 28.67
N SER A 15 3.77 7.90 29.63
CA SER A 15 4.95 7.44 30.37
C SER A 15 5.49 6.08 29.91
N GLN A 16 4.89 5.49 28.89
CA GLN A 16 5.30 4.18 28.35
C GLN A 16 5.97 4.35 27.00
N GLU A 17 7.06 3.61 26.80
CA GLU A 17 7.73 3.44 25.52
C GLU A 17 7.13 2.22 24.83
N ILE A 18 6.57 2.42 23.63
CA ILE A 18 5.95 1.36 22.84
C ILE A 18 6.85 1.08 21.64
N GLU A 19 7.37 -0.13 21.59
CA GLU A 19 8.19 -0.61 20.49
C GLU A 19 7.29 -0.97 19.29
N ILE A 20 7.36 -0.16 18.22
CA ILE A 20 6.57 -0.35 17.00
C ILE A 20 7.33 -1.21 15.99
N ILE A 21 8.64 -1.02 15.86
CA ILE A 21 9.53 -1.82 15.02
C ILE A 21 10.65 -2.35 15.91
N ARG A 22 10.80 -3.68 15.94
CA ARG A 22 11.66 -4.36 16.93
C ARG A 22 13.04 -4.71 16.42
N ASP A 23 13.14 -5.33 15.26
CA ASP A 23 14.41 -5.68 14.61
C ASP A 23 14.13 -6.08 13.17
N VAL A 24 13.97 -5.10 12.29
CA VAL A 24 13.62 -5.34 10.91
C VAL A 24 14.84 -5.20 10.02
N SER A 25 15.14 -6.27 9.27
CA SER A 25 16.21 -6.30 8.28
C SER A 25 15.70 -6.93 6.99
N PHE A 26 15.79 -6.20 5.87
CA PHE A 26 15.50 -6.71 4.54
C PHE A 26 16.17 -5.86 3.47
N THR A 27 16.18 -6.39 2.24
CA THR A 27 16.72 -5.70 1.08
C THR A 27 15.64 -5.62 -0.01
N ILE A 28 15.50 -4.45 -0.63
CA ILE A 28 14.74 -4.28 -1.87
C ILE A 28 15.76 -4.18 -3.00
N PRO A 29 15.85 -5.21 -3.86
CA PRO A 29 16.72 -5.18 -5.04
C PRO A 29 16.28 -4.11 -6.04
N ASP A 30 17.19 -3.73 -6.93
CA ASP A 30 16.82 -2.85 -8.04
C ASP A 30 15.86 -3.54 -9.01
N ASN A 31 15.04 -2.73 -9.67
CA ASN A 31 14.09 -3.20 -10.69
C ASN A 31 13.06 -4.21 -10.17
N LYS A 32 12.65 -4.07 -8.91
CA LYS A 32 11.64 -4.93 -8.28
C LYS A 32 10.39 -4.17 -7.88
N PHE A 33 9.27 -4.87 -8.00
CA PHE A 33 7.99 -4.51 -7.45
C PHE A 33 7.75 -5.30 -6.17
N VAL A 34 7.92 -4.66 -5.02
CA VAL A 34 7.84 -5.30 -3.70
C VAL A 34 6.58 -4.85 -2.98
N VAL A 35 5.87 -5.77 -2.37
CA VAL A 35 4.70 -5.45 -1.54
C VAL A 35 4.96 -5.85 -0.10
N ILE A 36 4.75 -4.88 0.81
CA ILE A 36 4.69 -5.13 2.25
C ILE A 36 3.24 -5.33 2.65
N THR A 37 2.95 -6.45 3.30
CA THR A 37 1.61 -6.78 3.81
C THR A 37 1.68 -7.27 5.26
N GLY A 38 0.53 -7.61 5.84
CA GLY A 38 0.42 -8.11 7.21
C GLY A 38 -0.72 -7.43 7.99
N PRO A 39 -0.96 -7.82 9.25
CA PRO A 39 -2.06 -7.29 10.06
C PRO A 39 -1.96 -5.79 10.30
N ASN A 40 -3.14 -5.17 10.56
CA ASN A 40 -3.19 -3.77 10.97
C ASN A 40 -2.45 -3.58 12.31
N GLY A 41 -1.73 -2.45 12.42
CA GLY A 41 -0.87 -2.21 13.58
C GLY A 41 0.49 -2.93 13.56
N GLY A 42 0.78 -3.75 12.55
CA GLY A 42 2.04 -4.50 12.46
C GLY A 42 3.30 -3.66 12.15
N GLY A 43 3.18 -2.32 11.97
CA GLY A 43 4.34 -1.44 11.72
C GLY A 43 4.62 -1.11 10.26
N LYS A 44 3.80 -1.56 9.30
CA LYS A 44 4.01 -1.38 7.85
C LYS A 44 4.18 0.08 7.43
N SER A 45 3.22 0.94 7.75
CA SER A 45 3.28 2.38 7.43
C SER A 45 4.42 3.09 8.17
N THR A 46 4.77 2.61 9.36
CA THR A 46 5.94 3.10 10.10
C THR A 46 7.23 2.81 9.34
N LEU A 47 7.40 1.59 8.80
CA LEU A 47 8.54 1.24 7.94
C LEU A 47 8.64 2.15 6.71
N ALA A 48 7.51 2.41 6.04
CA ALA A 48 7.50 3.31 4.89
C ALA A 48 7.91 4.74 5.26
N ARG A 49 7.45 5.26 6.41
CA ARG A 49 7.84 6.58 6.93
C ARG A 49 9.32 6.64 7.31
N LEU A 50 9.85 5.57 7.90
CA LEU A 50 11.29 5.44 8.20
C LEU A 50 12.12 5.46 6.91
N ILE A 51 11.71 4.73 5.87
CA ILE A 51 12.37 4.73 4.55
C ILE A 51 12.33 6.12 3.91
N ALA A 52 11.19 6.81 3.99
CA ALA A 52 11.03 8.16 3.45
C ALA A 52 11.77 9.23 4.25
N GLY A 53 12.18 8.96 5.49
CA GLY A 53 12.82 9.93 6.39
C GLY A 53 11.83 10.89 7.05
N ILE A 54 10.56 10.51 7.10
CA ILE A 54 9.52 11.22 7.87
C ILE A 54 9.71 10.95 9.36
N GLU A 55 10.01 9.70 9.69
CA GLU A 55 10.39 9.25 11.02
C GLU A 55 11.87 8.85 11.02
N LYS A 56 12.50 8.89 12.20
CA LYS A 56 13.88 8.45 12.40
C LYS A 56 13.90 7.18 13.23
N PRO A 57 14.66 6.14 12.84
CA PRO A 57 14.79 4.94 13.65
C PRO A 57 15.57 5.25 14.93
N CYS A 58 15.26 4.55 16.04
CA CYS A 58 16.04 4.61 17.27
C CYS A 58 17.26 3.70 17.22
N GLY A 59 17.33 2.79 16.24
CA GLY A 59 18.48 1.90 16.03
C GLY A 59 18.48 1.30 14.65
N GLY A 60 19.63 0.78 14.24
CA GLY A 60 19.85 0.19 12.93
C GLY A 60 20.32 1.21 11.89
N ALA A 61 20.35 0.79 10.61
CA ALA A 61 20.79 1.62 9.50
C ALA A 61 19.92 1.41 8.26
N ILE A 62 19.65 2.48 7.52
CA ILE A 62 18.99 2.48 6.21
C ILE A 62 20.02 2.89 5.17
N VAL A 63 20.25 2.00 4.19
CA VAL A 63 21.28 2.18 3.17
C VAL A 63 20.63 2.20 1.79
N LEU A 64 20.89 3.24 0.99
CA LEU A 64 20.43 3.36 -0.38
C LEU A 64 21.64 3.38 -1.33
N ASP A 65 21.73 2.43 -2.24
CA ASP A 65 22.85 2.29 -3.20
C ASP A 65 24.24 2.28 -2.53
N GLY A 66 24.33 1.68 -1.34
CA GLY A 66 25.57 1.62 -0.56
C GLY A 66 25.86 2.87 0.31
N GLU A 67 25.04 3.90 0.22
CA GLU A 67 25.15 5.12 1.05
C GLU A 67 24.20 5.02 2.26
N ASP A 68 24.73 5.23 3.46
CA ASP A 68 23.92 5.33 4.67
C ASP A 68 23.10 6.63 4.67
N ILE A 69 21.79 6.47 4.69
CA ILE A 69 20.81 7.57 4.67
C ILE A 69 20.06 7.71 5.99
N THR A 70 20.45 7.00 7.04
CA THR A 70 19.72 6.92 8.31
C THR A 70 19.43 8.29 8.90
N GLU A 71 20.43 9.16 8.92
CA GLU A 71 20.32 10.51 9.47
C GLU A 71 19.91 11.59 8.43
N LYS A 72 19.76 11.22 7.16
CA LYS A 72 19.39 12.18 6.12
C LYS A 72 17.94 12.61 6.26
N SER A 73 17.71 13.89 6.01
CA SER A 73 16.36 14.48 6.03
C SER A 73 15.49 13.93 4.91
N ILE A 74 14.15 14.05 5.05
CA ILE A 74 13.18 13.72 4.00
C ILE A 74 13.52 14.43 2.67
N THR A 75 13.99 15.69 2.73
CA THR A 75 14.38 16.45 1.54
C THR A 75 15.61 15.85 0.86
N ASP A 76 16.61 15.43 1.61
CA ASP A 76 17.82 14.83 1.06
C ASP A 76 17.53 13.47 0.47
N ARG A 77 16.76 12.62 1.15
CA ARG A 77 16.31 11.32 0.63
C ARG A 77 15.47 11.49 -0.64
N ALA A 78 14.63 12.52 -0.67
CA ALA A 78 13.87 12.85 -1.85
C ALA A 78 14.78 13.26 -3.03
N ARG A 79 15.86 14.02 -2.80
CA ARG A 79 16.87 14.39 -3.82
C ARG A 79 17.69 13.18 -4.28
N MET A 80 17.91 12.22 -3.42
CA MET A 80 18.59 10.96 -3.73
C MET A 80 17.71 10.00 -4.56
N GLY A 81 16.43 10.30 -4.72
CA GLY A 81 15.51 9.57 -5.59
C GLY A 81 14.52 8.68 -4.85
N ILE A 82 14.20 8.95 -3.58
CA ILE A 82 13.07 8.32 -2.88
C ILE A 82 11.84 9.22 -3.04
N SER A 83 10.71 8.66 -3.47
CA SER A 83 9.40 9.31 -3.41
C SER A 83 8.46 8.55 -2.48
N TYR A 84 7.58 9.28 -1.82
CA TYR A 84 6.59 8.72 -0.91
C TYR A 84 5.20 9.28 -1.23
N ALA A 85 4.28 8.39 -1.56
CA ALA A 85 2.87 8.69 -1.73
C ALA A 85 2.13 8.30 -0.44
N MET A 86 1.49 9.28 0.17
CA MET A 86 0.85 9.13 1.48
C MET A 86 -0.46 8.33 1.38
N GLN A 87 -0.87 7.68 2.45
CA GLN A 87 -2.18 7.02 2.54
C GLN A 87 -3.33 7.96 2.19
N GLN A 88 -3.32 9.19 2.70
CA GLN A 88 -4.24 10.25 2.30
C GLN A 88 -3.52 11.24 1.38
N PRO A 89 -3.98 11.43 0.13
CA PRO A 89 -3.35 12.34 -0.79
C PRO A 89 -3.44 13.78 -0.30
N VAL A 90 -2.35 14.53 -0.48
CA VAL A 90 -2.25 15.92 -0.06
C VAL A 90 -3.04 16.82 -1.03
N ARG A 91 -3.78 17.78 -0.48
CA ARG A 91 -4.48 18.80 -1.24
C ARG A 91 -3.70 20.11 -1.20
N PHE A 92 -3.58 20.75 -2.35
CA PHE A 92 -2.82 21.99 -2.51
C PHE A 92 -3.77 23.11 -2.97
N LYS A 93 -4.06 24.06 -2.09
CA LYS A 93 -4.88 25.21 -2.46
C LYS A 93 -4.10 26.14 -3.41
N GLY A 94 -4.73 26.50 -4.53
CA GLY A 94 -4.13 27.42 -5.51
C GLY A 94 -3.11 26.79 -6.46
N ILE A 95 -2.88 25.47 -6.42
CA ILE A 95 -1.95 24.76 -7.33
C ILE A 95 -2.76 23.94 -8.32
N GLN A 96 -2.50 24.14 -9.61
CA GLN A 96 -3.07 23.34 -10.69
C GLN A 96 -2.30 22.03 -10.88
N VAL A 97 -2.95 21.04 -11.46
CA VAL A 97 -2.33 19.72 -11.75
C VAL A 97 -1.05 19.89 -12.60
N LEU A 98 -1.06 20.76 -13.60
CA LEU A 98 0.12 21.03 -14.42
C LEU A 98 1.29 21.56 -13.58
N ASP A 99 1.01 22.49 -12.67
CA ASP A 99 2.05 23.08 -11.84
C ASP A 99 2.59 22.07 -10.81
N LEU A 100 1.72 21.22 -10.27
CA LEU A 100 2.13 20.13 -9.39
C LEU A 100 3.05 19.13 -10.11
N LEU A 101 2.72 18.74 -11.35
CA LEU A 101 3.58 17.86 -12.16
C LEU A 101 4.94 18.52 -12.47
N ARG A 102 4.97 19.81 -12.75
CA ARG A 102 6.22 20.56 -12.97
C ARG A 102 7.08 20.64 -11.72
N LEU A 103 6.47 20.92 -10.58
CA LEU A 103 7.15 20.92 -9.27
C LEU A 103 7.73 19.55 -8.94
N ALA A 104 6.96 18.49 -9.14
CA ALA A 104 7.40 17.12 -8.88
C ALA A 104 8.57 16.70 -9.76
N ALA A 105 8.52 17.01 -11.06
CA ALA A 105 9.57 16.68 -12.02
C ALA A 105 10.89 17.44 -11.78
N GLY A 106 10.87 18.55 -11.03
CA GLY A 106 12.05 19.38 -10.78
C GLY A 106 12.67 20.01 -12.05
N LYS A 107 11.97 19.92 -13.17
CA LYS A 107 12.39 20.42 -14.49
C LYS A 107 11.18 20.96 -15.25
N ARG A 108 11.46 21.68 -16.34
CA ARG A 108 10.41 22.20 -17.21
C ARG A 108 9.70 21.03 -17.91
N VAL A 109 8.48 20.71 -17.48
CA VAL A 109 7.60 19.71 -18.13
C VAL A 109 6.73 20.44 -19.13
N SER A 110 6.73 19.99 -20.38
CA SER A 110 5.82 20.50 -21.40
C SER A 110 4.39 20.06 -21.13
N VAL A 111 3.41 20.75 -21.73
CA VAL A 111 2.00 20.32 -21.65
C VAL A 111 1.83 18.91 -22.24
N ALA A 112 2.57 18.58 -23.29
CA ALA A 112 2.53 17.25 -23.90
C ALA A 112 3.02 16.15 -22.95
N ASP A 113 4.14 16.39 -22.23
CA ASP A 113 4.63 15.44 -21.22
C ASP A 113 3.65 15.28 -20.06
N ALA A 114 3.07 16.40 -19.58
CA ALA A 114 2.04 16.35 -18.53
C ALA A 114 0.81 15.54 -18.97
N CYS A 115 0.39 15.70 -20.25
CA CYS A 115 -0.68 14.87 -20.81
C CYS A 115 -0.32 13.38 -20.81
N GLN A 116 0.93 13.03 -21.11
CA GLN A 116 1.37 11.62 -21.06
C GLN A 116 1.32 11.05 -19.63
N TYR A 117 1.79 11.81 -18.63
CA TYR A 117 1.70 11.36 -17.22
C TYR A 117 0.26 11.15 -16.77
N LEU A 118 -0.66 12.08 -17.11
CA LEU A 118 -2.07 11.94 -16.79
C LEU A 118 -2.73 10.76 -17.52
N SER A 119 -2.38 10.56 -18.78
CA SER A 119 -2.87 9.41 -19.57
C SER A 119 -2.43 8.08 -18.96
N LYS A 120 -1.17 7.97 -18.49
CA LYS A 120 -0.67 6.75 -17.84
C LYS A 120 -1.46 6.37 -16.59
N VAL A 121 -2.03 7.33 -15.90
CA VAL A 121 -2.88 7.09 -14.71
C VAL A 121 -4.39 7.11 -15.05
N GLY A 122 -4.75 7.02 -16.33
CA GLY A 122 -6.13 6.95 -16.79
C GLY A 122 -6.93 8.24 -16.57
N LEU A 123 -6.26 9.41 -16.57
CA LEU A 123 -6.91 10.72 -16.50
C LEU A 123 -6.83 11.46 -17.84
N CYS A 124 -7.98 11.98 -18.30
CA CYS A 124 -8.01 12.81 -19.51
C CYS A 124 -7.36 14.17 -19.25
N ALA A 125 -6.25 14.45 -19.92
CA ALA A 125 -5.52 15.68 -19.68
C ALA A 125 -6.34 16.95 -19.91
N LYS A 126 -7.28 16.96 -20.90
CA LYS A 126 -8.15 18.11 -21.17
C LYS A 126 -8.98 18.50 -19.96
N ASP A 127 -9.42 17.50 -19.19
CA ASP A 127 -10.34 17.68 -18.08
C ASP A 127 -9.62 18.02 -16.77
N TYR A 128 -8.34 17.64 -16.64
CA TYR A 128 -7.62 17.71 -15.36
C TYR A 128 -6.46 18.67 -15.33
N ILE A 129 -5.76 18.93 -16.45
CA ILE A 129 -4.47 19.63 -16.46
C ILE A 129 -4.51 21.04 -15.84
N ASN A 130 -5.64 21.75 -16.01
CA ASN A 130 -5.85 23.09 -15.47
C ASN A 130 -6.70 23.09 -14.19
N ARG A 131 -7.10 21.92 -13.67
CA ARG A 131 -7.88 21.84 -12.41
C ARG A 131 -6.97 22.08 -11.22
N GLU A 132 -7.51 22.74 -10.22
CA GLU A 132 -6.86 22.90 -8.93
C GLU A 132 -6.90 21.59 -8.15
N VAL A 133 -5.78 21.26 -7.48
CA VAL A 133 -5.63 20.04 -6.66
C VAL A 133 -6.28 20.25 -5.30
N ASN A 134 -7.60 20.36 -5.28
CA ASN A 134 -8.39 20.72 -4.10
C ASN A 134 -9.52 19.71 -3.80
N ALA A 135 -10.46 20.11 -2.96
CA ALA A 135 -11.59 19.29 -2.52
C ALA A 135 -12.62 18.97 -3.63
N SER A 136 -12.53 19.61 -4.81
CA SER A 136 -13.42 19.30 -5.94
C SER A 136 -13.05 18.00 -6.68
N LEU A 137 -11.86 17.46 -6.40
CA LEU A 137 -11.39 16.18 -6.92
C LEU A 137 -11.84 15.04 -5.99
N SER A 138 -12.31 13.95 -6.56
CA SER A 138 -12.59 12.72 -5.81
C SER A 138 -11.30 12.12 -5.23
N GLY A 139 -11.42 11.23 -4.22
CA GLY A 139 -10.27 10.53 -3.65
C GLY A 139 -9.47 9.75 -4.69
N GLY A 140 -10.16 9.04 -5.60
CA GLY A 140 -9.52 8.30 -6.68
C GLY A 140 -8.82 9.18 -7.72
N GLU A 141 -9.36 10.35 -8.03
CA GLU A 141 -8.71 11.33 -8.93
C GLU A 141 -7.44 11.90 -8.28
N LEU A 142 -7.52 12.29 -7.00
CA LEU A 142 -6.36 12.79 -6.25
C LEU A 142 -5.25 11.74 -6.17
N LYS A 143 -5.59 10.47 -5.90
CA LYS A 143 -4.63 9.37 -5.85
C LYS A 143 -3.93 9.17 -7.18
N ARG A 144 -4.68 9.18 -8.30
CA ARG A 144 -4.08 9.05 -9.63
C ARG A 144 -3.20 10.25 -9.99
N ILE A 145 -3.57 11.46 -9.58
CA ILE A 145 -2.72 12.65 -9.74
C ILE A 145 -1.44 12.50 -8.90
N GLU A 146 -1.52 12.03 -7.66
CA GLU A 146 -0.35 11.75 -6.82
C GLU A 146 0.60 10.76 -7.50
N ILE A 147 0.08 9.64 -8.04
CA ILE A 147 0.89 8.68 -8.79
C ILE A 147 1.50 9.32 -10.04
N ALA A 148 0.75 10.16 -10.77
CA ALA A 148 1.30 10.90 -11.90
C ALA A 148 2.47 11.81 -11.50
N THR A 149 2.45 12.40 -10.30
CA THR A 149 3.58 13.20 -9.79
C THR A 149 4.80 12.35 -9.47
N VAL A 150 4.60 11.14 -8.91
CA VAL A 150 5.68 10.17 -8.69
C VAL A 150 6.31 9.75 -10.02
N LEU A 151 5.50 9.44 -11.03
CA LEU A 151 5.98 9.11 -12.38
C LEU A 151 6.75 10.28 -13.03
N ALA A 152 6.24 11.51 -12.89
CA ALA A 152 6.88 12.70 -13.45
C ALA A 152 8.25 12.97 -12.81
N ARG A 153 8.40 12.63 -11.54
CA ARG A 153 9.64 12.79 -10.79
C ARG A 153 10.72 11.80 -11.23
N GLY A 154 10.37 10.58 -11.63
CA GLY A 154 11.33 9.57 -12.09
C GLY A 154 12.31 9.16 -10.99
N THR A 155 11.80 8.63 -9.89
CA THR A 155 12.58 8.27 -8.69
C THR A 155 13.16 6.86 -8.79
N LYS A 156 14.26 6.61 -8.07
CA LYS A 156 14.88 5.28 -7.93
C LYS A 156 14.04 4.32 -7.10
N LEU A 157 13.38 4.87 -6.06
CA LEU A 157 12.47 4.13 -5.21
C LEU A 157 11.17 4.91 -5.04
N SER A 158 10.06 4.31 -5.44
CA SER A 158 8.72 4.85 -5.25
C SER A 158 8.01 4.06 -4.14
N VAL A 159 7.66 4.71 -3.04
CA VAL A 159 6.96 4.13 -1.91
C VAL A 159 5.52 4.58 -1.91
N PHE A 160 4.58 3.65 -1.88
CA PHE A 160 3.13 3.91 -1.81
C PHE A 160 2.56 3.28 -0.54
N ASP A 161 1.96 4.10 0.31
CA ASP A 161 1.35 3.66 1.56
C ASP A 161 -0.17 3.55 1.39
N GLU A 162 -0.68 2.32 1.34
CA GLU A 162 -2.09 1.97 1.13
C GLU A 162 -2.75 2.83 0.01
N PRO A 163 -2.25 2.76 -1.23
CA PRO A 163 -2.73 3.61 -2.32
C PRO A 163 -4.20 3.38 -2.66
N GLU A 164 -4.78 2.27 -2.23
CA GLU A 164 -6.18 1.90 -2.39
C GLU A 164 -7.10 2.52 -1.32
N ALA A 165 -6.57 3.09 -0.25
CA ALA A 165 -7.39 3.58 0.85
C ALA A 165 -8.36 4.70 0.41
N GLY A 166 -9.65 4.52 0.69
CA GLY A 166 -10.69 5.49 0.36
C GLY A 166 -11.03 5.61 -1.13
N ILE A 167 -10.66 4.62 -1.94
CA ILE A 167 -10.97 4.55 -3.37
C ILE A 167 -12.15 3.60 -3.58
N ASP A 168 -13.07 3.98 -4.49
CA ASP A 168 -14.15 3.11 -4.93
C ASP A 168 -13.66 1.95 -5.82
N LEU A 169 -14.50 0.91 -5.96
CA LEU A 169 -14.14 -0.31 -6.70
C LEU A 169 -13.70 -0.06 -8.15
N TRP A 170 -14.32 0.87 -8.85
CA TRP A 170 -14.01 1.17 -10.26
C TRP A 170 -12.67 1.89 -10.37
N SER A 171 -12.44 2.86 -9.51
CA SER A 171 -11.16 3.57 -9.41
C SER A 171 -10.03 2.64 -8.98
N PHE A 172 -10.30 1.65 -8.12
CA PHE A 172 -9.33 0.64 -7.72
C PHE A 172 -8.89 -0.24 -8.88
N GLN A 173 -9.80 -0.70 -9.75
CA GLN A 173 -9.42 -1.47 -10.94
C GLN A 173 -8.49 -0.68 -11.87
N ASN A 174 -8.79 0.61 -12.07
CA ASN A 174 -7.90 1.48 -12.84
C ASN A 174 -6.52 1.64 -12.17
N LEU A 175 -6.49 1.71 -10.83
CA LEU A 175 -5.26 1.80 -10.07
C LEU A 175 -4.37 0.56 -10.25
N ILE A 176 -4.95 -0.64 -10.23
CA ILE A 176 -4.20 -1.88 -10.51
C ILE A 176 -3.56 -1.83 -11.90
N GLN A 177 -4.31 -1.45 -12.94
CA GLN A 177 -3.76 -1.32 -14.30
C GLN A 177 -2.59 -0.32 -14.36
N VAL A 178 -2.66 0.77 -13.59
CA VAL A 178 -1.55 1.73 -13.49
C VAL A 178 -0.32 1.06 -12.87
N PHE A 179 -0.48 0.31 -11.79
CA PHE A 179 0.63 -0.39 -11.15
C PHE A 179 1.20 -1.52 -12.02
N GLU A 180 0.37 -2.26 -12.76
CA GLU A 180 0.83 -3.24 -13.76
C GLU A 180 1.70 -2.56 -14.83
N GLN A 181 1.24 -1.44 -15.40
CA GLN A 181 2.00 -0.67 -16.37
C GLN A 181 3.30 -0.10 -15.77
N MET A 182 3.27 0.36 -14.53
CA MET A 182 4.48 0.80 -13.83
C MET A 182 5.46 -0.34 -13.67
N ARG A 183 5.01 -1.53 -13.23
CA ARG A 183 5.84 -2.72 -13.11
C ARG A 183 6.49 -3.11 -14.43
N ASP A 184 5.71 -3.17 -15.52
CA ASP A 184 6.21 -3.55 -16.85
C ASP A 184 7.21 -2.52 -17.42
N SER A 185 7.13 -1.28 -16.96
CA SER A 185 8.02 -0.18 -17.38
C SER A 185 9.20 0.07 -16.44
N ILE A 186 9.35 -0.72 -15.37
CA ILE A 186 10.45 -0.60 -14.41
C ILE A 186 11.80 -0.77 -15.15
N LYS A 187 12.59 0.32 -15.13
CA LYS A 187 13.99 0.35 -15.55
C LYS A 187 14.70 1.29 -14.60
N ASP A 188 15.76 0.82 -13.98
CA ASP A 188 16.60 1.61 -13.06
C ASP A 188 15.82 2.22 -11.86
N SER A 189 14.70 1.60 -11.49
CA SER A 189 13.86 2.02 -10.37
C SER A 189 13.24 0.81 -9.67
N SER A 190 12.75 0.99 -8.45
CA SER A 190 12.00 -0.02 -7.70
C SER A 190 10.73 0.57 -7.14
N ILE A 191 9.73 -0.26 -6.92
CA ILE A 191 8.44 0.13 -6.36
C ILE A 191 8.22 -0.67 -5.07
N LEU A 192 7.88 0.04 -4.00
CA LEU A 192 7.45 -0.52 -2.74
C LEU A 192 6.02 -0.09 -2.45
N ILE A 193 5.12 -1.04 -2.31
CA ILE A 193 3.72 -0.77 -1.94
C ILE A 193 3.40 -1.42 -0.60
N ILE A 194 2.78 -0.66 0.30
CA ILE A 194 2.11 -1.23 1.46
C ILE A 194 0.67 -1.46 1.07
N SER A 195 0.23 -2.72 1.11
CA SER A 195 -1.15 -3.08 0.82
C SER A 195 -1.53 -4.43 1.41
N HIS A 196 -2.82 -4.60 1.66
CA HIS A 196 -3.43 -5.88 2.03
C HIS A 196 -4.36 -6.41 0.94
N GLN A 197 -4.44 -5.73 -0.20
CA GLN A 197 -5.30 -6.10 -1.31
C GLN A 197 -4.67 -7.22 -2.15
N GLU A 198 -5.38 -8.34 -2.29
CA GLU A 198 -4.93 -9.52 -3.03
C GLU A 198 -4.44 -9.17 -4.45
N ARG A 199 -5.18 -8.32 -5.18
CA ARG A 199 -4.81 -7.88 -6.52
C ARG A 199 -3.47 -7.14 -6.60
N ILE A 200 -3.10 -6.41 -5.57
CA ILE A 200 -1.78 -5.75 -5.50
C ILE A 200 -0.69 -6.78 -5.16
N LEU A 201 -1.02 -7.76 -4.31
CA LEU A 201 -0.11 -8.86 -4.00
C LEU A 201 0.16 -9.74 -5.24
N GLU A 202 -0.85 -9.97 -6.10
CA GLU A 202 -0.73 -10.77 -7.33
C GLU A 202 0.26 -10.18 -8.34
N ILE A 203 0.44 -8.87 -8.40
CA ILE A 203 1.37 -8.21 -9.31
C ILE A 203 2.77 -8.01 -8.72
N ALA A 204 3.02 -8.39 -7.46
CA ALA A 204 4.32 -8.28 -6.83
C ALA A 204 5.34 -9.25 -7.44
N ASP A 205 6.63 -8.87 -7.41
CA ASP A 205 7.74 -9.80 -7.62
C ASP A 205 8.12 -10.48 -6.31
N GLU A 206 8.09 -9.72 -5.21
CA GLU A 206 8.41 -10.18 -3.86
C GLU A 206 7.39 -9.64 -2.86
N ILE A 207 7.09 -10.43 -1.83
CA ILE A 207 6.18 -10.07 -0.75
C ILE A 207 6.94 -10.15 0.58
N ILE A 208 6.76 -9.11 1.41
CA ILE A 208 7.27 -9.04 2.78
C ILE A 208 6.06 -8.98 3.71
N VAL A 209 5.97 -9.93 4.64
CA VAL A 209 4.91 -9.96 5.64
C VAL A 209 5.47 -9.40 6.95
N VAL A 210 4.87 -8.31 7.42
CA VAL A 210 5.26 -7.65 8.66
C VAL A 210 4.16 -7.84 9.70
N ALA A 211 4.50 -8.41 10.84
CA ALA A 211 3.61 -8.62 11.97
C ALA A 211 4.33 -8.31 13.28
N ASP A 212 3.64 -7.68 14.22
CA ASP A 212 4.15 -7.34 15.56
C ASP A 212 5.52 -6.64 15.54
N GLY A 213 5.73 -5.75 14.56
CA GLY A 213 6.97 -4.98 14.40
C GLY A 213 8.17 -5.78 13.89
N MET A 214 7.97 -6.98 13.37
CA MET A 214 9.01 -7.86 12.83
C MET A 214 8.63 -8.38 11.44
N ILE A 215 9.63 -8.91 10.72
CA ILE A 215 9.36 -9.68 9.50
C ILE A 215 8.94 -11.09 9.90
N ASP A 216 7.70 -11.46 9.59
CA ASP A 216 7.20 -12.82 9.77
C ASP A 216 7.75 -13.75 8.67
N ARG A 217 7.65 -13.31 7.44
CA ARG A 217 8.19 -14.01 6.27
C ARG A 217 8.43 -13.06 5.10
N MET A 218 9.34 -13.40 4.21
CA MET A 218 9.57 -12.69 2.96
C MET A 218 10.07 -13.64 1.88
N GLY A 219 9.77 -13.33 0.61
CA GLY A 219 10.22 -14.12 -0.53
C GLY A 219 9.45 -13.79 -1.80
N PRO A 220 9.69 -14.60 -2.86
CA PRO A 220 8.97 -14.48 -4.12
C PRO A 220 7.45 -14.60 -3.91
N ARG A 221 6.69 -13.83 -4.70
CA ARG A 221 5.22 -13.85 -4.64
C ARG A 221 4.64 -15.26 -4.66
N ASP A 222 5.14 -16.11 -5.56
CA ASP A 222 4.59 -17.46 -5.79
C ASP A 222 4.76 -18.39 -4.58
N GLU A 223 5.71 -18.10 -3.68
CA GLU A 223 5.93 -18.83 -2.45
C GLU A 223 5.09 -18.27 -1.29
N ILE A 224 4.97 -16.94 -1.20
CA ILE A 224 4.31 -16.28 -0.05
C ILE A 224 2.80 -16.18 -0.23
N LEU A 225 2.32 -15.77 -1.42
CA LEU A 225 0.91 -15.49 -1.67
C LEU A 225 -0.03 -16.66 -1.36
N PRO A 226 0.25 -17.93 -1.76
CA PRO A 226 -0.63 -19.05 -1.44
C PRO A 226 -0.86 -19.25 0.05
N SER A 227 0.17 -18.97 0.87
CA SER A 227 0.08 -19.08 2.33
C SER A 227 -0.77 -17.99 2.97
N LEU A 228 -0.90 -16.82 2.33
CA LEU A 228 -1.75 -15.72 2.80
C LEU A 228 -3.22 -15.96 2.47
N ILE A 229 -3.52 -16.44 1.26
CA ILE A 229 -4.90 -16.72 0.82
C ILE A 229 -5.48 -17.93 1.55
N GLY A 230 -4.67 -18.98 1.78
CA GLY A 230 -5.10 -20.20 2.48
C GLY A 230 -5.47 -19.99 3.95
N THR A 231 -4.89 -19.01 4.63
CA THR A 231 -5.18 -18.69 6.03
C THR A 231 -6.47 -17.90 6.23
N THR A 232 -6.95 -17.17 5.22
CA THR A 232 -8.23 -16.43 5.29
C THR A 232 -9.45 -17.36 5.33
N SER A 233 -9.35 -18.60 4.87
CA SER A 233 -10.42 -19.60 4.95
C SER A 233 -10.59 -20.23 6.35
N ALA A 234 -9.64 -20.07 7.25
CA ALA A 234 -9.64 -20.69 8.58
C ALA A 234 -10.01 -19.75 9.75
N VAL A 235 -10.15 -18.45 9.52
CA VAL A 235 -10.41 -17.44 10.59
C VAL A 235 -11.92 -17.16 10.76
N GLY A 236 -12.78 -18.10 10.40
CA GLY A 236 -14.24 -18.04 10.62
C GLY A 236 -14.75 -18.70 11.91
N ALA A 237 -13.89 -19.29 12.73
CA ALA A 237 -14.30 -19.91 14.00
C ALA A 237 -13.83 -19.04 15.18
N CYS A 238 -14.72 -18.18 15.69
CA CYS A 238 -14.57 -17.67 17.05
C CYS A 238 -14.49 -18.86 18.00
N ILE A 239 -13.33 -19.13 18.59
CA ILE A 239 -13.19 -20.06 19.71
C ILE A 239 -13.57 -19.25 20.95
N PRO A 240 -14.70 -19.56 21.63
CA PRO A 240 -15.03 -18.93 22.91
C PRO A 240 -13.99 -19.35 23.93
N MET A 241 -13.37 -18.42 24.61
CA MET A 241 -12.55 -18.69 25.78
C MET A 241 -13.40 -19.37 26.85
N GLY A 242 -13.16 -20.69 27.09
CA GLY A 242 -13.64 -21.41 28.29
C GLY A 242 -15.10 -21.83 28.28
N GLY A 243 -15.54 -22.61 27.30
CA GLY A 243 -16.86 -23.30 27.36
C GLY A 243 -16.80 -24.67 26.70
N LYS A 244 -17.35 -25.70 27.37
CA LYS A 244 -17.54 -27.04 26.81
C LYS A 244 -18.33 -26.97 25.50
N PRO A 245 -18.07 -27.84 24.50
CA PRO A 245 -18.83 -27.86 23.27
C PRO A 245 -20.31 -28.18 23.55
N LEU A 246 -21.20 -27.29 23.08
CA LEU A 246 -22.64 -27.54 23.08
C LEU A 246 -22.92 -28.64 22.05
N SER A 247 -23.38 -29.80 22.51
CA SER A 247 -23.94 -30.86 21.70
C SER A 247 -25.25 -30.39 21.06
N VAL A 248 -25.29 -30.32 19.74
CA VAL A 248 -26.53 -30.09 18.97
C VAL A 248 -27.36 -31.39 19.07
N PRO A 249 -28.61 -31.37 19.58
CA PRO A 249 -29.46 -32.56 19.56
C PRO A 249 -29.86 -32.87 18.10
N ALA A 250 -29.77 -34.16 17.77
CA ALA A 250 -30.24 -34.70 16.50
C ALA A 250 -31.74 -34.43 16.33
N SER A 251 -32.12 -33.83 15.21
CA SER A 251 -33.53 -33.67 14.85
C SER A 251 -34.11 -35.01 14.45
N ASP A 252 -34.97 -35.58 15.35
CA ASP A 252 -35.83 -36.71 15.03
C ASP A 252 -36.79 -36.33 13.89
N GLY A 253 -36.75 -37.15 12.85
CA GLY A 253 -37.73 -37.10 11.81
C GLY A 253 -39.08 -37.65 12.28
N SER A 254 -40.07 -36.79 12.41
CA SER A 254 -41.49 -37.25 12.53
C SER A 254 -42.32 -36.64 11.40
N ALA A 255 -43.02 -37.58 10.78
CA ALA A 255 -43.87 -37.52 9.64
C ALA A 255 -44.93 -36.42 9.64
N VAL A 256 -45.16 -35.87 8.44
CA VAL A 256 -46.30 -35.02 8.10
C VAL A 256 -47.55 -35.90 7.87
N PRO A 257 -48.67 -35.67 8.57
CA PRO A 257 -49.94 -36.24 8.13
C PRO A 257 -50.63 -35.31 7.12
N GLY A 258 -50.98 -35.90 6.00
CA GLY A 258 -51.76 -35.26 4.95
C GLY A 258 -53.10 -34.75 5.42
N ASN A 259 -53.55 -33.63 4.86
CA ASN A 259 -54.94 -33.18 5.01
C ASN A 259 -55.60 -33.16 3.65
N LYS A 260 -56.76 -33.85 3.62
CA LYS A 260 -57.68 -34.02 2.48
C LYS A 260 -58.66 -32.85 2.42
N LYS A 261 -58.91 -32.45 1.19
CA LYS A 261 -60.13 -31.95 0.54
C LYS A 261 -61.33 -31.51 1.38
N GLY A 262 -61.89 -30.41 0.95
CA GLY A 262 -63.28 -29.93 1.00
C GLY A 262 -63.28 -28.45 0.68
N GLY A 263 -63.89 -27.83 -0.29
CA GLY A 263 -65.13 -28.11 -0.97
C GLY A 263 -66.10 -26.97 -0.68
N GLU A 264 -66.51 -26.24 -1.69
CA GLU A 264 -67.74 -25.42 -1.76
C GLU A 264 -67.84 -24.10 -0.94
N ALA A 265 -67.91 -22.98 -1.55
CA ALA A 265 -69.00 -22.17 -2.06
C ALA A 265 -68.48 -20.86 -2.65
#